data_4c1fac2db2fbe861ce631300f73f2f2d
#
_entry.id   4c1fac2db2fbe861ce631300f73f2f2d
#
_cell.length_a   1.000
_cell.length_b   1.000
_cell.length_c   1.000
_cell.angle_alpha   90.00
_cell.angle_beta   90.00
_cell.angle_gamma   90.00
#
_symmetry.space_group_name_H-M   'P 1'
#
loop_
_entity.id
_entity.type
_entity.pdbx_description
1 polymer ?
#
loop_
_entity_poly.entity_id
_entity_poly.type
_entity_poly.pdbx_seq_one_letter_code
_entity_poly.pdbx_strand_id
1 'polypeptide(L)'
;MDSNLLARIHGISVMLFLLTYVIKTILLFTSKGMLEKYSKVTKVPEMIISTLFLVTGIWLFVILGGIKTMQIIKLVLVFLSIPLAVIGFKKQNKGLALVSLLLIVGAYGMSEASKNKPFIPAKVAMTGNVNSENAMGAQTYFENCAFCNGADGKNMYRGATDLKQSKFSFDATQKMVHDGHTGKKPG
;
A
#
# COMPACT_ATOMS: atom_id res chain seq x y z
N MET A 1 -16.06 -6.55 4.84
CA MET A 1 -15.11 -5.78 5.69
C MET A 1 -14.68 -4.59 4.89
N ASP A 2 -14.81 -3.38 5.44
CA ASP A 2 -14.52 -2.15 4.72
C ASP A 2 -13.05 -2.09 4.30
N SER A 3 -12.79 -1.85 3.02
CA SER A 3 -11.44 -1.75 2.47
C SER A 3 -10.60 -0.68 3.19
N ASN A 4 -11.24 0.37 3.67
CA ASN A 4 -10.61 1.44 4.44
C ASN A 4 -10.13 0.98 5.83
N LEU A 5 -10.96 0.18 6.52
CA LEU A 5 -10.58 -0.40 7.81
C LEU A 5 -9.41 -1.36 7.65
N LEU A 6 -9.47 -2.22 6.63
CA LEU A 6 -8.39 -3.16 6.32
C LEU A 6 -7.07 -2.45 6.00
N ALA A 7 -7.13 -1.37 5.21
CA ALA A 7 -5.95 -0.56 4.89
C ALA A 7 -5.34 0.13 6.12
N ARG A 8 -6.19 0.59 7.07
CA ARG A 8 -5.71 1.17 8.33
C ARG A 8 -5.04 0.12 9.21
N ILE A 9 -5.66 -1.05 9.38
CA ILE A 9 -5.09 -2.16 10.16
C ILE A 9 -3.75 -2.59 9.55
N HIS A 10 -3.68 -2.75 8.23
CA HIS A 10 -2.44 -3.07 7.53
C HIS A 10 -1.37 -2.00 7.77
N GLY A 11 -1.71 -0.72 7.61
CA GLY A 11 -0.77 0.39 7.82
C GLY A 11 -0.21 0.44 9.24
N ILE A 12 -1.05 0.29 10.26
CA ILE A 12 -0.62 0.25 11.66
C ILE A 12 0.30 -0.96 11.90
N SER A 13 -0.06 -2.13 11.38
CA SER A 13 0.75 -3.35 11.55
C SER A 13 2.13 -3.21 10.88
N VAL A 14 2.20 -2.59 9.69
CA VAL A 14 3.47 -2.31 9.01
C VAL A 14 4.33 -1.35 9.82
N MET A 15 3.74 -0.28 10.38
CA MET A 15 4.48 0.69 11.20
C MET A 15 5.04 0.06 12.47
N LEU A 16 4.24 -0.74 13.17
CA LEU A 16 4.69 -1.48 14.37
C LEU A 16 5.81 -2.46 14.02
N PHE A 17 5.66 -3.20 12.92
CA PHE A 17 6.70 -4.12 12.45
C PHE A 17 7.99 -3.38 12.11
N LEU A 18 7.92 -2.27 11.40
CA LEU A 18 9.08 -1.46 11.04
C LEU A 18 9.79 -0.91 12.29
N LEU A 19 9.02 -0.45 13.28
CA LEU A 19 9.56 0.06 14.53
C LEU A 19 10.36 -1.02 15.28
N THR A 20 9.79 -2.21 15.48
CA THR A 20 10.49 -3.33 16.15
C THR A 20 11.73 -3.74 15.37
N TYR A 21 11.66 -3.68 14.05
CA TYR A 21 12.77 -4.03 13.18
C TYR A 21 13.93 -3.04 13.26
N VAL A 22 13.64 -1.73 13.27
CA VAL A 22 14.64 -0.67 13.46
C VAL A 22 15.32 -0.82 14.84
N ILE A 23 14.54 -1.06 15.90
CA ILE A 23 15.08 -1.28 17.23
C ILE A 23 16.04 -2.48 17.25
N LYS A 24 15.67 -3.62 16.65
CA LYS A 24 16.56 -4.79 16.54
C LYS A 24 17.83 -4.48 15.77
N THR A 25 17.72 -3.73 14.69
CA THR A 25 18.91 -3.35 13.91
C THR A 25 19.84 -2.47 14.74
N ILE A 26 19.33 -1.48 15.46
CA ILE A 26 20.14 -0.64 16.38
C ILE A 26 20.81 -1.52 17.45
N LEU A 27 20.07 -2.41 18.09
CA LEU A 27 20.61 -3.31 19.12
C LEU A 27 21.69 -4.24 18.55
N LEU A 28 21.56 -4.71 17.31
CA LEU A 28 22.56 -5.54 16.64
C LEU A 28 23.90 -4.79 16.46
N PHE A 29 23.84 -3.47 16.24
CA PHE A 29 25.04 -2.65 16.13
C PHE A 29 25.64 -2.26 17.48
N THR A 30 24.81 -2.11 18.51
CA THR A 30 25.21 -1.61 19.84
C THR A 30 25.61 -2.74 20.79
N SER A 31 24.75 -3.75 20.98
CA SER A 31 24.98 -4.82 21.95
C SER A 31 24.27 -6.11 21.59
N LYS A 32 25.06 -7.15 21.33
CA LYS A 32 24.54 -8.49 21.01
C LYS A 32 23.69 -9.10 22.14
N GLY A 33 24.10 -8.89 23.39
CA GLY A 33 23.37 -9.41 24.54
C GLY A 33 22.00 -8.75 24.73
N MET A 34 21.90 -7.44 24.49
CA MET A 34 20.61 -6.73 24.50
C MET A 34 19.70 -7.18 23.35
N LEU A 35 20.26 -7.39 22.17
CA LEU A 35 19.51 -7.92 21.04
C LEU A 35 18.90 -9.28 21.36
N GLU A 36 19.66 -10.17 21.99
CA GLU A 36 19.18 -11.51 22.34
C GLU A 36 18.04 -11.46 23.36
N LYS A 37 18.18 -10.65 24.42
CA LYS A 37 17.13 -10.44 25.42
C LYS A 37 15.86 -9.85 24.77
N TYR A 38 16.02 -8.79 23.97
CA TYR A 38 14.92 -8.14 23.28
C TYR A 38 14.21 -9.12 22.33
N SER A 39 14.97 -9.87 21.52
CA SER A 39 14.42 -10.84 20.58
C SER A 39 13.66 -11.99 21.26
N LYS A 40 14.06 -12.41 22.46
CA LYS A 40 13.32 -13.42 23.25
C LYS A 40 11.95 -12.89 23.70
N VAL A 41 11.91 -11.66 24.18
CA VAL A 41 10.67 -11.03 24.68
C VAL A 41 9.72 -10.68 23.54
N THR A 42 10.25 -10.14 22.44
CA THR A 42 9.43 -9.66 21.31
C THR A 42 9.06 -10.74 20.31
N LYS A 43 9.55 -11.97 20.44
CA LYS A 43 9.33 -13.07 19.49
C LYS A 43 7.85 -13.31 19.17
N VAL A 44 7.02 -13.41 20.20
CA VAL A 44 5.58 -13.68 20.02
C VAL A 44 4.84 -12.47 19.44
N PRO A 45 4.95 -11.26 19.99
CA PRO A 45 4.37 -10.06 19.39
C PRO A 45 4.78 -9.85 17.93
N GLU A 46 6.04 -10.01 17.60
CA GLU A 46 6.53 -9.86 16.23
C GLU A 46 5.94 -10.90 15.27
N MET A 47 5.78 -12.14 15.72
CA MET A 47 5.14 -13.18 14.92
C MET A 47 3.68 -12.82 14.63
N ILE A 48 2.94 -12.31 15.62
CA ILE A 48 1.55 -11.88 15.44
C ILE A 48 1.48 -10.69 14.48
N ILE A 49 2.29 -9.66 14.71
CA ILE A 49 2.32 -8.44 13.88
C ILE A 49 2.72 -8.79 12.43
N SER A 50 3.74 -9.63 12.23
CA SER A 50 4.19 -10.02 10.90
C SER A 50 3.15 -10.85 10.15
N THR A 51 2.46 -11.77 10.83
CA THR A 51 1.36 -12.52 10.23
C THR A 51 0.20 -11.60 9.86
N LEU A 52 -0.16 -10.67 10.75
CA LEU A 52 -1.25 -9.73 10.51
C LEU A 52 -0.98 -8.84 9.30
N PHE A 53 0.23 -8.25 9.18
CA PHE A 53 0.54 -7.41 8.04
C PHE A 53 0.62 -8.20 6.73
N LEU A 54 1.11 -9.44 6.73
CA LEU A 54 1.14 -10.28 5.54
C LEU A 54 -0.27 -10.66 5.07
N VAL A 55 -1.10 -11.15 5.98
CA VAL A 55 -2.49 -11.53 5.66
C VAL A 55 -3.28 -10.32 5.15
N THR A 56 -3.22 -9.20 5.86
CA THR A 56 -3.92 -7.98 5.43
C THR A 56 -3.37 -7.41 4.14
N GLY A 57 -2.06 -7.53 3.90
CA GLY A 57 -1.41 -7.10 2.66
C GLY A 57 -1.85 -7.92 1.45
N ILE A 58 -1.88 -9.25 1.58
CA ILE A 58 -2.38 -10.16 0.53
C ILE A 58 -3.87 -9.89 0.28
N TRP A 59 -4.66 -9.73 1.32
CA TRP A 59 -6.08 -9.45 1.19
C TRP A 59 -6.35 -8.13 0.46
N LEU A 60 -5.61 -7.06 0.81
CA LEU A 60 -5.70 -5.79 0.09
C LEU A 60 -5.30 -5.93 -1.38
N PHE A 61 -4.28 -6.75 -1.68
CA PHE A 61 -3.88 -7.03 -3.05
C PHE A 61 -5.00 -7.66 -3.86
N VAL A 62 -5.73 -8.62 -3.28
CA VAL A 62 -6.87 -9.30 -3.93
C VAL A 62 -8.05 -8.35 -4.11
N ILE A 63 -8.44 -7.57 -3.08
CA ILE A 63 -9.60 -6.67 -3.14
C ILE A 63 -9.37 -5.50 -4.10
N LEU A 64 -8.17 -4.95 -4.16
CA LEU A 64 -7.86 -3.81 -5.02
C LEU A 64 -7.76 -4.17 -6.52
N GLY A 65 -7.97 -5.46 -6.86
CA GLY A 65 -8.38 -5.93 -8.19
C GLY A 65 -7.41 -5.62 -9.33
N GLY A 66 -6.13 -5.43 -9.07
CA GLY A 66 -5.22 -5.15 -10.17
C GLY A 66 -3.79 -5.57 -9.91
N ILE A 67 -3.25 -6.38 -10.81
CA ILE A 67 -1.82 -6.69 -10.88
C ILE A 67 -1.08 -5.41 -11.33
N LYS A 68 -0.88 -4.46 -10.40
CA LYS A 68 -0.06 -3.28 -10.69
C LYS A 68 1.40 -3.67 -10.49
N THR A 69 2.24 -3.41 -11.48
CA THR A 69 3.68 -3.71 -11.45
C THR A 69 4.35 -3.26 -10.14
N MET A 70 4.00 -2.07 -9.64
CA MET A 70 4.53 -1.57 -8.36
C MET A 70 4.10 -2.40 -7.14
N GLN A 71 2.91 -2.99 -7.17
CA GLN A 71 2.45 -3.87 -6.08
C GLN A 71 3.17 -5.21 -6.10
N ILE A 72 3.46 -5.76 -7.29
CA ILE A 72 4.25 -6.99 -7.43
C ILE A 72 5.68 -6.74 -6.95
N ILE A 73 6.32 -5.65 -7.38
CA ILE A 73 7.67 -5.30 -6.95
C ILE A 73 7.73 -5.19 -5.42
N LYS A 74 6.77 -4.49 -4.81
CA LYS A 74 6.66 -4.37 -3.35
C LYS A 74 6.53 -5.74 -2.67
N LEU A 75 5.69 -6.61 -3.21
CA LEU A 75 5.47 -7.95 -2.67
C LEU A 75 6.78 -8.77 -2.72
N VAL A 76 7.48 -8.75 -3.85
CA VAL A 76 8.78 -9.41 -4.02
C VAL A 76 9.81 -8.86 -3.04
N LEU A 77 9.92 -7.55 -2.89
CA LEU A 77 10.85 -6.93 -1.93
C LEU A 77 10.57 -7.37 -0.49
N VAL A 78 9.29 -7.41 -0.09
CA VAL A 78 8.90 -7.87 1.25
C VAL A 78 9.22 -9.36 1.42
N PHE A 79 8.88 -10.22 0.46
CA PHE A 79 9.17 -11.65 0.54
C PHE A 79 10.67 -11.96 0.59
N LEU A 80 11.50 -11.21 -0.13
CA LEU A 80 12.96 -11.34 -0.06
C LEU A 80 13.52 -10.80 1.27
N SER A 81 12.95 -9.75 1.80
CA SER A 81 13.43 -9.15 3.05
C SER A 81 13.26 -10.06 4.27
N ILE A 82 12.20 -10.86 4.32
CA ILE A 82 11.88 -11.71 5.48
C ILE A 82 12.99 -12.76 5.75
N PRO A 83 13.38 -13.63 4.78
CA PRO A 83 14.44 -14.60 5.04
C PRO A 83 15.79 -13.93 5.31
N LEU A 84 16.12 -12.84 4.62
CA LEU A 84 17.33 -12.08 4.88
C LEU A 84 17.37 -11.52 6.31
N ALA A 85 16.21 -11.04 6.80
CA ALA A 85 16.05 -10.60 8.17
C ALA A 85 16.30 -11.72 9.19
N VAL A 86 15.58 -12.82 9.01
CA VAL A 86 15.67 -13.97 9.92
C VAL A 86 17.11 -14.50 9.99
N ILE A 87 17.76 -14.65 8.84
CA ILE A 87 19.16 -15.12 8.78
C ILE A 87 20.09 -14.05 9.38
N GLY A 88 19.90 -12.78 9.03
CA GLY A 88 20.71 -11.67 9.52
C GLY A 88 20.71 -11.56 11.04
N PHE A 89 19.54 -11.54 11.66
CA PHE A 89 19.44 -11.46 13.13
C PHE A 89 19.87 -12.75 13.82
N LYS A 90 19.51 -13.92 13.29
CA LYS A 90 19.91 -15.21 13.87
C LYS A 90 21.41 -15.43 13.84
N LYS A 91 22.06 -15.10 12.72
CA LYS A 91 23.53 -15.18 12.56
C LYS A 91 24.26 -13.95 13.05
N GLN A 92 23.56 -12.95 13.59
CA GLN A 92 24.12 -11.66 14.00
C GLN A 92 24.94 -10.97 12.88
N ASN A 93 24.54 -11.18 11.64
CA ASN A 93 25.20 -10.60 10.47
C ASN A 93 24.63 -9.21 10.20
N LYS A 94 25.45 -8.18 10.50
CA LYS A 94 25.07 -6.77 10.33
C LYS A 94 24.73 -6.39 8.90
N GLY A 95 25.46 -6.95 7.92
CA GLY A 95 25.23 -6.69 6.51
C GLY A 95 23.87 -7.20 6.03
N LEU A 96 23.53 -8.46 6.34
CA LEU A 96 22.23 -9.04 5.98
C LEU A 96 21.06 -8.33 6.64
N ALA A 97 21.21 -7.97 7.92
CA ALA A 97 20.20 -7.21 8.65
C ALA A 97 19.98 -5.82 8.03
N LEU A 98 21.05 -5.12 7.65
CA LEU A 98 20.97 -3.81 7.01
C LEU A 98 20.31 -3.89 5.63
N VAL A 99 20.73 -4.85 4.79
CA VAL A 99 20.13 -5.04 3.45
C VAL A 99 18.64 -5.33 3.57
N SER A 100 18.23 -6.21 4.49
CA SER A 100 16.82 -6.51 4.69
C SER A 100 16.01 -5.30 5.21
N LEU A 101 16.61 -4.45 6.07
CA LEU A 101 15.99 -3.20 6.50
C LEU A 101 15.79 -2.25 5.32
N LEU A 102 16.79 -2.08 4.46
CA LEU A 102 16.70 -1.24 3.27
C LEU A 102 15.60 -1.72 2.30
N LEU A 103 15.46 -3.03 2.13
CA LEU A 103 14.40 -3.61 1.29
C LEU A 103 13.00 -3.30 1.85
N ILE A 104 12.80 -3.41 3.17
CA ILE A 104 11.51 -3.11 3.82
C ILE A 104 11.21 -1.61 3.75
N VAL A 105 12.20 -0.76 4.06
CA VAL A 105 12.04 0.71 3.99
C VAL A 105 11.77 1.13 2.54
N GLY A 106 12.47 0.54 1.57
CA GLY A 106 12.22 0.77 0.15
C GLY A 106 10.80 0.38 -0.27
N ALA A 107 10.32 -0.79 0.14
CA ALA A 107 8.95 -1.24 -0.11
C ALA A 107 7.90 -0.29 0.52
N TYR A 108 8.17 0.24 1.71
CA TYR A 108 7.32 1.23 2.37
C TYR A 108 7.35 2.57 1.62
N GLY A 109 8.53 3.06 1.26
CA GLY A 109 8.70 4.31 0.51
C GLY A 109 8.00 4.28 -0.86
N MET A 110 8.11 3.16 -1.58
CA MET A 110 7.34 2.95 -2.83
C MET A 110 5.83 3.00 -2.60
N SER A 111 5.35 2.45 -1.47
CA SER A 111 3.93 2.52 -1.11
C SER A 111 3.49 3.96 -0.87
N GLU A 112 4.31 4.78 -0.22
CA GLU A 112 4.02 6.18 0.06
C GLU A 112 4.08 7.03 -1.20
N ALA A 113 5.09 6.84 -2.05
CA ALA A 113 5.21 7.52 -3.33
C ALA A 113 4.02 7.21 -4.27
N SER A 114 3.52 5.96 -4.24
CA SER A 114 2.35 5.55 -5.04
C SER A 114 1.03 6.17 -4.58
N LYS A 115 0.97 6.72 -3.36
CA LYS A 115 -0.24 7.42 -2.87
C LYS A 115 -0.43 8.76 -3.57
N ASN A 116 0.66 9.40 -3.98
CA ASN A 116 0.64 10.74 -4.56
C ASN A 116 0.61 10.73 -6.10
N LYS A 117 1.02 9.62 -6.71
CA LYS A 117 0.96 9.43 -8.17
C LYS A 117 0.57 7.98 -8.44
N PRO A 118 -0.72 7.70 -8.71
CA PRO A 118 -1.13 6.37 -9.12
C PRO A 118 -0.44 6.03 -10.44
N PHE A 119 0.60 5.20 -10.38
CA PHE A 119 1.20 4.63 -11.59
C PHE A 119 0.23 3.58 -12.14
N ILE A 120 -0.66 4.00 -13.01
CA ILE A 120 -1.52 3.13 -13.79
C ILE A 120 -0.82 2.94 -15.12
N PRO A 121 -0.36 1.73 -15.48
CA PRO A 121 0.06 1.49 -16.86
C PRO A 121 -1.12 1.75 -17.77
N ALA A 122 -0.94 2.58 -18.78
CA ALA A 122 -1.96 3.03 -19.74
C ALA A 122 -2.64 1.89 -20.54
N LYS A 123 -2.36 0.63 -20.25
CA LYS A 123 -2.86 -0.56 -20.91
C LYS A 123 -3.80 -1.44 -20.09
N VAL A 124 -4.25 -1.00 -18.91
CA VAL A 124 -5.23 -1.79 -18.17
C VAL A 124 -6.62 -1.51 -18.75
N ALA A 125 -6.96 -2.38 -19.68
CA ALA A 125 -8.30 -2.75 -20.08
C ALA A 125 -9.29 -1.58 -20.22
N MET A 126 -9.24 -0.90 -21.33
CA MET A 126 -10.43 -0.32 -21.92
C MET A 126 -11.38 -1.47 -22.31
N THR A 127 -11.99 -2.14 -21.33
CA THR A 127 -13.07 -3.10 -21.52
C THR A 127 -14.40 -2.36 -21.55
N GLY A 128 -14.52 -1.40 -22.43
CA GLY A 128 -15.74 -0.69 -22.76
C GLY A 128 -15.60 -0.14 -24.16
N ASN A 129 -16.73 0.09 -24.85
CA ASN A 129 -16.79 0.78 -26.14
C ASN A 129 -16.22 2.20 -25.98
N VAL A 130 -14.89 2.32 -25.98
CA VAL A 130 -14.21 3.61 -25.96
C VAL A 130 -14.12 4.06 -27.42
N ASN A 131 -15.08 4.88 -27.85
CA ASN A 131 -14.99 5.60 -29.10
C ASN A 131 -13.82 6.59 -29.03
N SER A 132 -13.26 6.94 -30.18
CA SER A 132 -12.12 7.87 -30.28
C SER A 132 -12.35 9.20 -29.53
N GLU A 133 -13.59 9.66 -29.46
CA GLU A 133 -14.01 10.88 -28.74
C GLU A 133 -13.87 10.75 -27.20
N ASN A 134 -14.09 9.55 -26.66
CA ASN A 134 -14.04 9.30 -25.20
C ASN A 134 -12.69 8.75 -24.73
N ALA A 135 -11.78 8.45 -25.65
CA ALA A 135 -10.50 7.80 -25.32
C ALA A 135 -9.66 8.64 -24.35
N MET A 136 -9.60 9.95 -24.58
CA MET A 136 -8.82 10.87 -23.76
C MET A 136 -9.43 11.03 -22.34
N GLY A 137 -10.76 11.09 -22.24
CA GLY A 137 -11.46 11.14 -20.96
C GLY A 137 -11.30 9.83 -20.17
N ALA A 138 -11.40 8.69 -20.84
CA ALA A 138 -11.16 7.38 -20.23
C ALA A 138 -9.72 7.26 -19.72
N GLN A 139 -8.74 7.66 -20.51
CA GLN A 139 -7.34 7.68 -20.08
C GLN A 139 -7.14 8.57 -18.86
N THR A 140 -7.65 9.79 -18.88
CA THR A 140 -7.57 10.72 -17.75
C THR A 140 -8.23 10.15 -16.49
N TYR A 141 -9.38 9.48 -16.63
CA TYR A 141 -10.05 8.80 -15.52
C TYR A 141 -9.18 7.69 -14.92
N PHE A 142 -8.62 6.83 -15.78
CA PHE A 142 -7.76 5.74 -15.33
C PHE A 142 -6.48 6.24 -14.65
N GLU A 143 -5.90 7.32 -15.14
CA GLU A 143 -4.68 7.90 -14.59
C GLU A 143 -4.90 8.56 -13.23
N ASN A 144 -6.04 9.23 -13.02
CA ASN A 144 -6.25 10.10 -11.88
C ASN A 144 -7.34 9.63 -10.90
N CYS A 145 -8.38 8.96 -11.36
CA CYS A 145 -9.59 8.67 -10.58
C CYS A 145 -9.74 7.18 -10.22
N ALA A 146 -9.36 6.28 -11.13
CA ALA A 146 -9.63 4.85 -10.99
C ALA A 146 -8.93 4.21 -9.79
N PHE A 147 -7.87 4.81 -9.26
CA PHE A 147 -7.20 4.28 -8.06
C PHE A 147 -8.13 4.26 -6.83
N CYS A 148 -8.92 5.30 -6.65
CA CYS A 148 -9.84 5.39 -5.53
C CYS A 148 -11.24 4.89 -5.88
N ASN A 149 -11.70 5.16 -7.11
CA ASN A 149 -13.07 4.87 -7.53
C ASN A 149 -13.22 3.53 -8.26
N GLY A 150 -12.11 2.84 -8.58
CA GLY A 150 -12.13 1.61 -9.37
C GLY A 150 -12.30 1.86 -10.86
N ALA A 151 -12.14 0.81 -11.66
CA ALA A 151 -12.32 0.90 -13.11
C ALA A 151 -13.77 1.17 -13.51
N ASP A 152 -14.72 0.78 -12.67
CA ASP A 152 -16.18 0.92 -12.88
C ASP A 152 -16.80 2.08 -12.08
N GLY A 153 -16.02 2.84 -11.33
CA GLY A 153 -16.47 3.98 -10.55
C GLY A 153 -17.15 3.64 -9.22
N LYS A 154 -17.16 2.37 -8.80
CA LYS A 154 -17.90 1.91 -7.60
C LYS A 154 -17.01 1.72 -6.37
N ASN A 155 -15.70 1.73 -6.53
CA ASN A 155 -14.80 1.49 -5.42
C ASN A 155 -14.67 2.74 -4.54
N MET A 156 -15.01 2.60 -3.27
CA MET A 156 -14.98 3.69 -2.29
C MET A 156 -13.67 3.73 -1.48
N TYR A 157 -12.55 3.40 -2.10
CA TYR A 157 -11.26 3.40 -1.44
C TYR A 157 -10.85 4.80 -0.96
N ARG A 158 -10.34 4.91 0.26
CA ARG A 158 -9.93 6.18 0.91
C ARG A 158 -11.06 7.22 1.05
N GLY A 159 -12.30 6.78 1.11
CA GLY A 159 -13.44 7.67 1.25
C GLY A 159 -13.90 8.27 -0.08
N ALA A 160 -13.46 7.72 -1.21
CA ALA A 160 -14.04 8.05 -2.50
C ALA A 160 -15.52 7.71 -2.52
N THR A 161 -16.29 8.48 -3.26
CA THR A 161 -17.73 8.27 -3.43
C THR A 161 -17.96 7.27 -4.57
N ASP A 162 -19.01 6.44 -4.46
CA ASP A 162 -19.50 5.64 -5.59
C ASP A 162 -20.01 6.61 -6.67
N LEU A 163 -19.29 6.70 -7.79
CA LEU A 163 -19.58 7.64 -8.85
C LEU A 163 -20.87 7.28 -9.60
N LYS A 164 -21.32 6.02 -9.57
CA LYS A 164 -22.58 5.60 -10.17
C LYS A 164 -23.80 6.02 -9.38
N GLN A 165 -23.63 6.25 -8.07
CA GLN A 165 -24.70 6.74 -7.20
C GLN A 165 -24.64 8.26 -7.01
N SER A 166 -23.71 8.92 -7.70
CA SER A 166 -23.59 10.38 -7.63
C SER A 166 -24.86 11.06 -8.14
N LYS A 167 -25.39 11.97 -7.32
CA LYS A 167 -26.57 12.80 -7.65
C LYS A 167 -26.18 14.11 -8.34
N PHE A 168 -24.90 14.33 -8.63
CA PHE A 168 -24.43 15.56 -9.27
C PHE A 168 -24.82 15.56 -10.76
N SER A 169 -25.27 16.72 -11.24
CA SER A 169 -25.43 16.96 -12.68
C SER A 169 -24.08 16.91 -13.41
N PHE A 170 -24.11 16.74 -14.71
CA PHE A 170 -22.90 16.75 -15.53
C PHE A 170 -22.07 18.03 -15.31
N ASP A 171 -22.74 19.20 -15.34
CA ASP A 171 -22.08 20.50 -15.14
C ASP A 171 -21.46 20.65 -13.76
N ALA A 172 -22.17 20.19 -12.71
CA ALA A 172 -21.65 20.19 -11.35
C ALA A 172 -20.42 19.26 -11.23
N THR A 173 -20.43 18.11 -11.89
CA THR A 173 -19.31 17.19 -11.91
C THR A 173 -18.12 17.78 -12.66
N GLN A 174 -18.37 18.41 -13.82
CA GLN A 174 -17.33 19.06 -14.62
C GLN A 174 -16.67 20.20 -13.84
N LYS A 175 -17.47 21.05 -13.19
CA LYS A 175 -16.97 22.13 -12.33
C LYS A 175 -16.13 21.58 -11.17
N MET A 176 -16.58 20.51 -10.52
CA MET A 176 -15.85 19.88 -9.40
C MET A 176 -14.50 19.28 -9.85
N VAL A 177 -14.43 18.73 -11.05
CA VAL A 177 -13.19 18.19 -11.62
C VAL A 177 -12.23 19.31 -12.01
N HIS A 178 -12.75 20.43 -12.55
CA HIS A 178 -11.95 21.56 -12.99
C HIS A 178 -11.45 22.43 -11.81
N ASP A 179 -12.33 22.80 -10.91
CA ASP A 179 -12.06 23.78 -9.84
C ASP A 179 -11.60 23.09 -8.52
N GLY A 180 -11.76 21.79 -8.44
CA GLY A 180 -11.53 21.02 -7.23
C GLY A 180 -12.70 21.16 -6.22
N HIS A 181 -12.71 20.27 -5.24
CA HIS A 181 -13.73 20.30 -4.17
C HIS A 181 -13.16 20.93 -2.89
N THR A 182 -13.72 22.03 -2.45
CA THR A 182 -13.37 22.70 -1.20
C THR A 182 -13.97 22.01 0.02
N GLY A 183 -13.65 20.76 0.22
CA GLY A 183 -13.51 20.14 1.54
C GLY A 183 -14.73 19.80 2.38
N LYS A 184 -15.99 19.98 2.01
CA LYS A 184 -17.12 19.41 2.76
C LYS A 184 -17.85 18.38 1.90
N LYS A 185 -17.89 17.11 2.34
CA LYS A 185 -18.77 16.10 1.75
C LYS A 185 -20.21 16.62 1.85
N PRO A 186 -20.95 16.66 0.74
CA PRO A 186 -22.40 16.78 0.86
C PRO A 186 -22.92 15.54 1.59
N GLY A 187 -23.72 15.76 2.62
CA GLY A 187 -24.36 14.73 3.43
C GLY A 187 -25.39 13.92 2.65
#